data_ecdd829b7424e2bb7bc792e302548d0f
#
_entry.id   ecdd829b7424e2bb7bc792e302548d0f
#
_cell.length_a   1.000
_cell.length_b   1.000
_cell.length_c   1.000
_cell.angle_alpha   90.00
_cell.angle_beta   90.00
_cell.angle_gamma   90.00
#
_symmetry.space_group_name_H-M   'P 1'
#
loop_
_entity.id
_entity.type
_entity.pdbx_description
1 polymer ?
#
loop_
_entity_poly.entity_id
_entity_poly.type
_entity_poly.pdbx_seq_one_letter_code
_entity_poly.pdbx_strand_id
1 'polypeptide(L)' 'MKPPICCICDKRLDYPDEGGLIYFKKRLSDQKWDKKMEEKGMVGHPPYAEWFCGDHYKKASELKGLPIDKAMKILEA' A
#
# COMPACT_ATOMS: atom_id res chain seq x y z
N MET A 1 9.38 4.58 7.66
CA MET A 1 8.81 4.18 6.38
C MET A 1 9.20 2.75 6.05
N LYS A 2 8.28 1.97 5.54
CA LYS A 2 8.59 0.57 5.19
C LYS A 2 9.59 0.51 4.03
N PRO A 3 10.52 -0.46 4.04
CA PRO A 3 11.41 -0.64 2.91
C PRO A 3 10.62 -1.07 1.66
N PRO A 4 11.11 -0.78 0.44
CA PRO A 4 10.42 -1.11 -0.79
C PRO A 4 10.50 -2.60 -1.11
N ILE A 5 9.68 -3.37 -0.42
CA ILE A 5 9.57 -4.83 -0.59
C ILE A 5 8.12 -5.15 -0.97
N CYS A 6 7.94 -5.95 -2.03
CA CYS A 6 6.60 -6.36 -2.46
C CYS A 6 5.88 -7.12 -1.35
N CYS A 7 4.68 -6.69 -0.98
CA CYS A 7 3.92 -7.30 0.10
C CYS A 7 3.30 -8.65 -0.29
N ILE A 8 3.36 -9.04 -1.56
CA ILE A 8 2.80 -10.31 -2.05
C ILE A 8 3.88 -11.40 -2.14
N CYS A 9 5.01 -11.09 -2.77
CA CYS A 9 6.06 -12.07 -3.02
C CYS A 9 7.39 -11.78 -2.30
N ASP A 10 7.43 -10.72 -1.48
CA ASP A 10 8.61 -10.28 -0.72
C ASP A 10 9.82 -9.91 -1.58
N LYS A 11 9.60 -9.67 -2.87
CA LYS A 11 10.68 -9.26 -3.77
C LYS A 11 11.12 -7.84 -3.43
N ARG A 12 12.44 -7.66 -3.29
CA ARG A 12 13.00 -6.34 -3.03
C ARG A 12 12.95 -5.49 -4.30
N LEU A 13 12.50 -4.25 -4.17
CA LEU A 13 12.42 -3.31 -5.27
C LEU A 13 13.68 -2.46 -5.30
N ASP A 14 14.69 -2.90 -6.06
CA ASP A 14 15.97 -2.22 -6.17
C ASP A 14 15.91 -1.01 -7.10
N TYR A 15 14.97 -1.01 -8.03
CA TYR A 15 14.81 0.05 -9.02
C TYR A 15 13.38 0.59 -9.02
N PRO A 16 13.19 1.92 -9.20
CA PRO A 16 11.84 2.51 -9.25
C PRO A 16 10.95 1.95 -10.34
N ASP A 17 11.56 1.41 -11.41
CA ASP A 17 10.84 0.88 -12.56
C ASP A 17 10.23 -0.50 -12.31
N GLU A 18 10.59 -1.17 -11.21
CA GLU A 18 10.12 -2.53 -10.92
C GLU A 18 8.78 -2.57 -10.17
N GLY A 19 8.15 -1.44 -10.01
CA GLY A 19 6.89 -1.35 -9.29
C GLY A 19 6.79 -0.07 -8.52
N GLY A 20 6.08 -0.07 -7.42
CA GLY A 20 5.95 1.14 -6.62
C GLY A 20 4.98 1.02 -5.48
N LEU A 21 4.70 2.17 -4.87
CA LEU A 21 3.77 2.31 -3.77
C LEU A 21 2.38 2.60 -4.31
N ILE A 22 1.38 1.87 -3.82
CA ILE A 22 -0.02 2.08 -4.20
C ILE A 22 -0.82 2.45 -2.97
N TYR A 23 -1.62 3.51 -3.10
CA TYR A 23 -2.55 3.97 -2.06
C TYR A 23 -3.94 3.44 -2.38
N PHE A 24 -4.48 2.62 -1.49
CA PHE A 24 -5.82 2.05 -1.66
C PHE A 24 -6.89 2.97 -1.06
N LYS A 25 -8.16 2.62 -1.28
CA LYS A 25 -9.27 3.37 -0.73
C LYS A 25 -9.19 3.37 0.80
N LYS A 26 -9.34 4.54 1.42
CA LYS A 26 -9.28 4.67 2.87
C LYS A 26 -10.50 4.06 3.54
N ARG A 27 -10.24 3.24 4.56
CA ARG A 27 -11.28 2.73 5.45
C ARG A 27 -11.53 3.79 6.54
N LEU A 28 -12.57 3.59 7.34
CA LEU A 28 -12.85 4.50 8.45
C LEU A 28 -11.67 4.56 9.41
N SER A 29 -11.04 3.43 9.72
CA SER A 29 -9.86 3.37 10.56
C SER A 29 -8.67 4.13 9.95
N ASP A 30 -8.53 4.10 8.62
CA ASP A 30 -7.46 4.81 7.91
C ASP A 30 -7.66 6.32 7.98
N GLN A 31 -8.91 6.78 7.89
CA GLN A 31 -9.24 8.19 8.03
C GLN A 31 -8.92 8.70 9.44
N LYS A 32 -9.22 7.89 10.45
CA LYS A 32 -8.88 8.21 11.85
C LYS A 32 -7.37 8.26 12.04
N TRP A 33 -6.63 7.35 11.42
CA TRP A 33 -5.18 7.33 11.46
C TRP A 33 -4.60 8.62 10.86
N ASP A 34 -5.07 9.01 9.68
CA ASP A 34 -4.64 10.24 9.01
C ASP A 34 -4.84 11.46 9.89
N LYS A 35 -6.04 11.59 10.48
CA LYS A 35 -6.38 12.71 11.35
C LYS A 35 -5.49 12.74 12.57
N LYS A 36 -5.24 11.59 13.19
CA LYS A 36 -4.39 11.46 14.37
C LYS A 36 -2.95 11.86 14.06
N MET A 37 -2.43 11.42 12.92
CA MET A 37 -1.07 11.77 12.50
C MET A 37 -0.93 13.25 12.20
N GLU A 38 -1.94 13.85 11.57
CA GLU A 38 -1.96 15.27 11.29
C GLU A 38 -1.98 16.10 12.58
N GLU A 39 -2.83 15.72 13.54
CA GLU A 39 -2.93 16.40 14.84
C GLU A 39 -1.62 16.34 15.63
N LYS A 40 -0.90 15.23 15.52
CA LYS A 40 0.36 15.04 16.24
C LYS A 40 1.58 15.52 15.47
N GLY A 41 1.40 15.93 14.22
CA GLY A 41 2.51 16.33 13.35
C GLY A 41 3.49 15.21 13.07
N MET A 42 3.04 13.95 13.15
CA MET A 42 3.87 12.78 12.94
C MET A 42 3.84 12.33 11.48
N VAL A 43 4.93 11.70 11.03
CA VAL A 43 5.04 11.14 9.69
C VAL A 43 5.31 9.64 9.81
N GLY A 44 4.57 8.84 9.04
CA GLY A 44 4.73 7.39 9.04
C GLY A 44 4.16 6.75 7.79
N HIS A 45 4.38 5.45 7.65
CA HIS A 45 3.84 4.70 6.52
C HIS A 45 2.32 4.53 6.67
N PRO A 46 1.52 4.99 5.70
CA PRO A 46 0.08 4.86 5.79
C PRO A 46 -0.37 3.38 5.81
N PRO A 47 -1.34 3.01 6.66
CA PRO A 47 -1.82 1.63 6.73
C PRO A 47 -2.57 1.18 5.47
N TYR A 48 -2.98 2.13 4.62
CA TYR A 48 -3.69 1.85 3.37
C TYR A 48 -2.77 1.85 2.15
N ALA A 49 -1.46 1.91 2.34
CA ALA A 49 -0.48 1.92 1.25
C ALA A 49 0.51 0.76 1.39
N GLU A 50 0.84 0.13 0.27
CA GLU A 50 1.79 -0.97 0.25
C GLU A 50 2.63 -0.94 -1.03
N TRP A 51 3.80 -1.57 -0.96
CA TRP A 51 4.71 -1.72 -2.08
C TRP A 51 4.40 -2.96 -2.89
N PHE A 52 4.51 -2.86 -4.22
CA PHE A 52 4.29 -3.97 -5.14
C PHE A 52 5.41 -4.02 -6.18
N CYS A 53 5.86 -5.23 -6.52
CA CYS A 53 6.84 -5.42 -7.59
C CYS A 53 6.17 -5.25 -8.95
N GLY A 54 6.96 -5.22 -10.03
CA GLY A 54 6.43 -5.03 -11.37
C GLY A 54 5.36 -6.03 -11.77
N ASP A 55 5.49 -7.28 -11.32
CA ASP A 55 4.52 -8.34 -11.64
C ASP A 55 3.17 -8.14 -10.94
N HIS A 56 3.16 -7.51 -9.77
CA HIS A 56 1.94 -7.30 -8.99
C HIS A 56 1.41 -5.88 -9.05
N TYR A 57 2.24 -4.93 -9.46
CA TYR A 57 1.88 -3.52 -9.49
C TYR A 57 0.66 -3.22 -10.34
N LYS A 58 0.64 -3.75 -11.56
CA LYS A 58 -0.45 -3.50 -12.50
C LYS A 58 -1.78 -4.01 -11.94
N LYS A 59 -1.80 -5.23 -11.44
CA LYS A 59 -3.00 -5.83 -10.87
C LYS A 59 -3.45 -5.10 -9.60
N ALA A 60 -2.50 -4.75 -8.75
CA ALA A 60 -2.78 -3.99 -7.52
C ALA A 60 -3.33 -2.60 -7.84
N SER A 61 -2.79 -1.95 -8.88
CA SER A 61 -3.27 -0.65 -9.34
C SER A 61 -4.74 -0.70 -9.79
N GLU A 62 -5.15 -1.81 -10.39
CA GLU A 62 -6.55 -2.01 -10.80
C GLU A 62 -7.48 -2.15 -9.59
N LEU A 63 -6.93 -2.54 -8.43
CA LEU A 63 -7.69 -2.75 -7.21
C LEU A 63 -7.61 -1.57 -6.23
N LYS A 64 -6.96 -0.48 -6.62
CA LYS A 64 -6.78 0.69 -5.73
C LYS A 64 -8.09 1.36 -5.30
N GLY A 65 -9.19 1.10 -6.02
CA GLY A 65 -10.52 1.58 -5.66
C GLY A 65 -11.16 0.81 -4.51
N LEU A 66 -10.52 -0.27 -4.05
CA LEU A 66 -10.98 -1.08 -2.93
C LEU A 66 -10.14 -0.81 -1.68
N PRO A 67 -10.68 -1.07 -0.49
CA PRO A 67 -9.87 -1.03 0.73
C PRO A 67 -8.73 -2.04 0.65
N ILE A 68 -7.62 -1.73 1.31
CA ILE A 68 -6.42 -2.57 1.24
C ILE A 68 -6.66 -4.03 1.67
N ASP A 69 -7.49 -4.24 2.67
CA ASP A 69 -7.80 -5.59 3.16
C ASP A 69 -8.49 -6.42 2.07
N LYS A 70 -9.42 -5.83 1.32
CA LYS A 70 -10.11 -6.52 0.22
C LYS A 70 -9.18 -6.72 -0.98
N ALA A 71 -8.37 -5.71 -1.31
CA ALA A 71 -7.42 -5.80 -2.40
C ALA A 71 -6.38 -6.90 -2.16
N MET A 72 -5.83 -6.96 -0.95
CA MET A 72 -4.85 -7.98 -0.58
C MET A 72 -5.45 -9.38 -0.64
N LYS A 73 -6.69 -9.53 -0.23
CA LYS A 73 -7.39 -10.81 -0.27
C LYS A 73 -7.50 -11.35 -1.71
N ILE A 74 -7.76 -10.46 -2.66
CA ILE A 74 -7.83 -10.82 -4.07
C ILE A 74 -6.43 -11.14 -4.62
N LEU A 75 -5.43 -10.34 -4.26
CA LEU A 75 -4.06 -10.51 -4.74
C LEU A 75 -3.40 -11.79 -4.21
N GLU A 76 -3.75 -12.21 -3.00
CA GLU A 76 -3.20 -13.40 -2.36
C GLU A 76 -3.95 -14.68 -2.74
N ALA A 77 -5.08 -14.54 -3.38
CA ALA A 77 -5.89 -15.69 -3.79
C ALA A 77 -5.27 -16.49 -4.93
#